data_95fff0fd8465cc62046c95210a5f9ac1
#
_entry.id   95fff0fd8465cc62046c95210a5f9ac1
#
_cell.length_a   1.000
_cell.length_b   1.000
_cell.length_c   1.000
_cell.angle_alpha   90.00
_cell.angle_beta   90.00
_cell.angle_gamma   90.00
#
_symmetry.space_group_name_H-M   'P 1'
#
loop_
_entity.id
_entity.type
_entity.pdbx_description
1 polymer ?
#
loop_
_entity_poly.entity_id
_entity_poly.type
_entity_poly.pdbx_seq_one_letter_code
_entity_poly.pdbx_strand_id
1 'polypeptide(L)'
;MDFVTAANEPVQPASTCAPQTVTTRVQTSSPFLTTGVDYAGPISLRLGPPRSKTTTKGNIAIFVCFVTKAVHTEVVTSLYTEAFLAALRRFIARRGKPMTICSVNGTNFQGAANELHAIYKMLQCTSQIATVQDFLATEECEWKFIPPHGPHFGGLWEAAVKSMKYHLRRTLGSQVATYEELCTLLAEIEACLNSRPLCALSDDPFNPTYLSPGHFLVGQPLTQLPAADFTDVKCNRLSRWQTYQQQLQQFWQRWSSNYLQSLQQHHRWQRTSPNLQSGYLVLLREDNTASLHWLTAVITDIHPGKDGIVRVVTLRTPKGTFKRSITKICPLPRANGEL
;
A
#
# COMPACT_ATOMS: atom_id res chain seq x y z
N MET A 1 5.81 40.27 44.83
CA MET A 1 4.72 39.61 44.06
C MET A 1 4.95 39.94 42.61
N ASP A 2 5.82 39.18 41.96
CA ASP A 2 6.10 39.39 40.52
C ASP A 2 5.78 38.12 39.80
N PHE A 3 4.69 38.17 39.04
CA PHE A 3 4.31 37.11 38.10
C PHE A 3 5.22 37.21 36.88
N VAL A 4 6.16 36.27 36.77
CA VAL A 4 6.98 36.11 35.58
C VAL A 4 6.09 35.49 34.49
N THR A 5 5.76 36.30 33.50
CA THR A 5 5.15 35.89 32.23
C THR A 5 6.12 34.99 31.49
N ALA A 6 5.78 33.70 31.38
CA ALA A 6 6.48 32.76 30.50
C ALA A 6 6.25 33.20 29.05
N ALA A 7 7.32 33.68 28.41
CA ALA A 7 7.32 34.01 27.01
C ALA A 7 7.04 32.76 26.18
N ASN A 8 5.99 32.81 25.35
CA ASN A 8 5.75 31.83 24.29
C ASN A 8 6.90 31.93 23.29
N GLU A 9 7.85 31.02 23.33
CA GLU A 9 8.80 30.82 22.25
C GLU A 9 8.02 30.33 20.99
N PRO A 10 8.27 30.92 19.82
CA PRO A 10 7.61 30.49 18.61
C PRO A 10 8.04 29.06 18.28
N VAL A 11 7.08 28.15 18.18
CA VAL A 11 7.25 26.78 17.68
C VAL A 11 7.93 26.89 16.30
N GLN A 12 9.13 26.33 16.17
CA GLN A 12 9.81 26.26 14.88
C GLN A 12 8.90 25.54 13.89
N PRO A 13 8.68 26.07 12.67
CA PRO A 13 7.86 25.40 11.69
C PRO A 13 8.50 24.06 11.32
N ALA A 14 7.71 22.97 11.43
CA ALA A 14 8.14 21.65 11.02
C ALA A 14 8.75 21.69 9.62
N SER A 15 9.87 21.00 9.43
CA SER A 15 10.61 21.02 8.16
C SER A 15 9.70 20.60 7.01
N THR A 16 9.61 21.44 5.97
CA THR A 16 8.84 21.14 4.76
C THR A 16 9.52 20.02 3.99
N CYS A 17 8.74 19.03 3.56
CA CYS A 17 9.22 17.92 2.75
C CYS A 17 9.76 18.48 1.41
N ALA A 18 11.08 18.44 1.22
CA ALA A 18 11.69 18.75 -0.08
C ALA A 18 11.26 17.69 -1.13
N PRO A 19 11.24 18.02 -2.45
CA PRO A 19 10.97 17.04 -3.49
C PRO A 19 11.92 15.86 -3.27
N GLN A 20 11.34 14.65 -3.20
CA GLN A 20 12.13 13.45 -2.94
C GLN A 20 13.15 13.27 -4.04
N THR A 21 14.40 13.49 -3.71
CA THR A 21 15.51 13.20 -4.60
C THR A 21 15.52 11.71 -4.91
N VAL A 22 15.92 11.34 -6.12
CA VAL A 22 16.03 9.94 -6.58
C VAL A 22 16.82 9.09 -5.59
N THR A 23 17.73 9.68 -4.82
CA THR A 23 18.55 9.05 -3.77
C THR A 23 17.76 8.38 -2.66
N THR A 24 16.64 8.97 -2.19
CA THR A 24 15.82 8.35 -1.13
C THR A 24 15.01 7.14 -1.61
N ARG A 25 14.96 6.92 -2.93
CA ARG A 25 14.20 5.82 -3.56
C ARG A 25 15.04 4.58 -3.87
N VAL A 26 16.35 4.72 -3.91
CA VAL A 26 17.29 3.69 -4.41
C VAL A 26 18.19 3.13 -3.30
N GLN A 27 18.21 3.75 -2.11
CA GLN A 27 18.97 3.22 -0.99
C GLN A 27 18.28 1.96 -0.43
N THR A 28 19.06 0.87 -0.31
CA THR A 28 18.67 -0.33 0.44
C THR A 28 18.36 0.07 1.88
N SER A 29 17.10 0.03 2.26
CA SER A 29 16.65 0.36 3.60
C SER A 29 15.61 -0.65 4.08
N SER A 30 15.49 -0.81 5.38
CA SER A 30 14.44 -1.63 5.98
C SER A 30 13.05 -1.15 5.54
N PRO A 31 12.08 -2.07 5.35
CA PRO A 31 10.72 -1.69 5.06
C PRO A 31 10.18 -0.68 6.08
N PHE A 32 9.42 0.31 5.58
CA PHE A 32 8.81 1.37 6.38
C PHE A 32 9.77 2.35 7.08
N LEU A 33 11.05 2.35 6.77
CA LEU A 33 12.00 3.33 7.33
C LEU A 33 11.58 4.78 6.98
N THR A 34 11.14 5.01 5.75
CA THR A 34 10.46 6.24 5.34
C THR A 34 9.02 5.89 4.95
N THR A 35 8.06 6.45 5.69
CA THR A 35 6.65 6.07 5.61
C THR A 35 5.76 7.29 5.34
N GLY A 36 4.92 7.19 4.32
CA GLY A 36 3.81 8.11 4.10
C GLY A 36 2.58 7.67 4.87
N VAL A 37 1.84 8.60 5.48
CA VAL A 37 0.60 8.32 6.17
C VAL A 37 -0.54 9.22 5.69
N ASP A 38 -1.73 8.61 5.52
CA ASP A 38 -2.95 9.31 5.13
C ASP A 38 -4.17 8.57 5.67
N TYR A 39 -5.34 9.22 5.64
CA TYR A 39 -6.61 8.63 6.06
C TYR A 39 -7.54 8.30 4.90
N ALA A 40 -8.23 7.17 5.00
CA ALA A 40 -9.42 6.85 4.21
C ALA A 40 -10.65 6.79 5.13
N GLY A 41 -11.74 7.35 4.68
CA GLY A 41 -13.01 7.37 5.44
C GLY A 41 -13.86 8.58 5.11
N PRO A 42 -14.90 8.86 5.88
CA PRO A 42 -15.36 8.07 7.03
C PRO A 42 -16.06 6.76 6.62
N ILE A 43 -15.99 5.76 7.50
CA ILE A 43 -16.63 4.45 7.36
C ILE A 43 -17.58 4.26 8.53
N SER A 44 -18.77 3.67 8.27
CA SER A 44 -19.73 3.35 9.32
C SER A 44 -19.33 2.07 10.05
N LEU A 45 -19.07 2.19 11.35
CA LEU A 45 -18.76 1.07 12.25
C LEU A 45 -19.96 0.80 13.17
N ARG A 46 -20.24 -0.47 13.38
CA ARG A 46 -21.24 -0.92 14.35
C ARG A 46 -20.63 -0.97 15.75
N LEU A 47 -21.32 -0.35 16.70
CA LEU A 47 -20.96 -0.45 18.11
C LEU A 47 -21.76 -1.58 18.77
N GLY A 48 -21.04 -2.44 19.52
CA GLY A 48 -21.63 -3.55 20.25
C GLY A 48 -21.84 -4.83 19.41
N PRO A 49 -22.71 -5.73 19.87
CA PRO A 49 -22.89 -7.04 19.24
C PRO A 49 -23.45 -6.92 17.82
N PRO A 50 -23.33 -8.00 16.99
CA PRO A 50 -23.70 -7.97 15.57
C PRO A 50 -25.13 -7.52 15.26
N ARG A 51 -26.04 -7.57 16.22
CA ARG A 51 -27.45 -7.12 16.09
C ARG A 51 -27.68 -5.68 16.53
N SER A 52 -26.68 -4.99 17.08
CA SER A 52 -26.80 -3.58 17.49
C SER A 52 -27.08 -2.70 16.28
N LYS A 53 -28.00 -1.73 16.45
CA LYS A 53 -28.29 -0.70 15.44
C LYS A 53 -27.43 0.55 15.63
N THR A 54 -26.71 0.67 16.74
CA THR A 54 -25.87 1.82 17.04
C THR A 54 -24.64 1.81 16.14
N THR A 55 -24.41 2.90 15.43
CA THR A 55 -23.27 3.06 14.54
C THR A 55 -22.45 4.30 14.90
N THR A 56 -21.18 4.24 14.65
CA THR A 56 -20.24 5.38 14.73
C THR A 56 -19.47 5.52 13.43
N LYS A 57 -18.80 6.66 13.27
CA LYS A 57 -17.90 6.88 12.14
C LYS A 57 -16.47 6.48 12.56
N GLY A 58 -15.82 5.66 11.77
CA GLY A 58 -14.39 5.36 11.88
C GLY A 58 -13.65 5.78 10.62
N ASN A 59 -12.34 5.70 10.68
CA ASN A 59 -11.43 5.98 9.55
C ASN A 59 -10.38 4.85 9.48
N ILE A 60 -9.69 4.77 8.36
CA ILE A 60 -8.57 3.86 8.15
C ILE A 60 -7.31 4.72 8.00
N ALA A 61 -6.34 4.54 8.89
CA ALA A 61 -5.00 5.07 8.69
C ALA A 61 -4.25 4.14 7.74
N ILE A 62 -3.66 4.70 6.71
CA ILE A 62 -2.92 3.99 5.65
C ILE A 62 -1.48 4.43 5.72
N PHE A 63 -0.58 3.49 5.98
CA PHE A 63 0.86 3.69 5.99
C PHE A 63 1.45 3.06 4.73
N VAL A 64 2.28 3.80 4.00
CA VAL A 64 2.91 3.35 2.75
C VAL A 64 4.42 3.51 2.84
N CYS A 65 5.14 2.42 2.66
CA CYS A 65 6.60 2.45 2.57
C CYS A 65 7.04 3.11 1.26
N PHE A 66 7.96 4.08 1.34
CA PHE A 66 8.43 4.77 0.15
C PHE A 66 9.33 3.91 -0.73
N VAL A 67 10.08 3.00 -0.15
CA VAL A 67 11.03 2.13 -0.85
C VAL A 67 10.33 0.91 -1.44
N THR A 68 9.76 0.08 -0.58
CA THR A 68 9.15 -1.21 -0.98
C THR A 68 7.75 -1.08 -1.54
N LYS A 69 7.12 0.11 -1.39
CA LYS A 69 5.70 0.34 -1.70
C LYS A 69 4.75 -0.54 -0.89
N ALA A 70 5.23 -1.19 0.16
CA ALA A 70 4.39 -1.94 1.07
C ALA A 70 3.35 -1.03 1.74
N VAL A 71 2.18 -1.59 1.98
CA VAL A 71 1.05 -0.90 2.62
C VAL A 71 0.78 -1.55 3.97
N HIS A 72 0.43 -0.74 4.97
CA HIS A 72 -0.12 -1.19 6.25
C HIS A 72 -1.35 -0.36 6.60
N THR A 73 -2.36 -1.01 7.17
CA THR A 73 -3.66 -0.38 7.45
C THR A 73 -4.08 -0.58 8.90
N GLU A 74 -4.62 0.48 9.51
CA GLU A 74 -5.13 0.47 10.88
C GLU A 74 -6.50 1.13 10.97
N VAL A 75 -7.43 0.49 11.68
CA VAL A 75 -8.73 1.11 11.98
C VAL A 75 -8.56 2.14 13.07
N VAL A 76 -9.13 3.32 12.85
CA VAL A 76 -9.12 4.44 13.79
C VAL A 76 -10.55 4.91 14.02
N THR A 77 -11.01 4.89 15.26
CA THR A 77 -12.41 5.19 15.63
C THR A 77 -12.71 6.68 15.73
N SER A 78 -11.68 7.53 15.79
CA SER A 78 -11.81 8.98 15.80
C SER A 78 -10.62 9.64 15.10
N LEU A 79 -10.73 10.93 14.78
CA LEU A 79 -9.63 11.72 14.20
C LEU A 79 -8.87 12.54 15.26
N TYR A 80 -9.00 12.19 16.55
CA TYR A 80 -8.21 12.82 17.59
C TYR A 80 -6.77 12.32 17.59
N THR A 81 -5.88 13.12 18.13
CA THR A 81 -4.43 12.84 18.22
C THR A 81 -4.16 11.49 18.88
N GLU A 82 -4.79 11.20 20.00
CA GLU A 82 -4.59 9.99 20.79
C GLU A 82 -4.98 8.73 20.00
N ALA A 83 -6.07 8.81 19.24
CA ALA A 83 -6.51 7.68 18.40
C ALA A 83 -5.51 7.41 17.25
N PHE A 84 -4.93 8.46 16.69
CA PHE A 84 -3.86 8.29 15.71
C PHE A 84 -2.58 7.73 16.34
N LEU A 85 -2.16 8.23 17.50
CA LEU A 85 -0.98 7.71 18.22
C LEU A 85 -1.15 6.24 18.61
N ALA A 86 -2.36 5.82 18.98
CA ALA A 86 -2.65 4.41 19.21
C ALA A 86 -2.48 3.57 17.93
N ALA A 87 -2.92 4.07 16.77
CA ALA A 87 -2.70 3.42 15.48
C ALA A 87 -1.22 3.39 15.10
N LEU A 88 -0.50 4.49 15.30
CA LEU A 88 0.94 4.58 15.06
C LEU A 88 1.73 3.59 15.93
N ARG A 89 1.37 3.45 17.20
CA ARG A 89 2.00 2.46 18.11
C ARG A 89 1.76 1.03 17.61
N ARG A 90 0.55 0.69 17.16
CA ARG A 90 0.26 -0.64 16.57
C ARG A 90 1.05 -0.87 15.28
N PHE A 91 1.17 0.16 14.43
CA PHE A 91 2.01 0.12 13.25
C PHE A 91 3.47 -0.15 13.59
N ILE A 92 4.06 0.62 14.52
CA ILE A 92 5.46 0.47 14.95
C ILE A 92 5.71 -0.93 15.54
N ALA A 93 4.79 -1.42 16.37
CA ALA A 93 4.91 -2.74 16.98
C ALA A 93 4.92 -3.90 15.94
N ARG A 94 4.31 -3.70 14.76
CA ARG A 94 4.20 -4.72 13.71
C ARG A 94 5.21 -4.56 12.58
N ARG A 95 5.66 -3.34 12.30
CA ARG A 95 6.47 -2.99 11.12
C ARG A 95 7.83 -2.39 11.43
N GLY A 96 8.08 -2.08 12.69
CA GLY A 96 9.26 -1.37 13.12
C GLY A 96 9.06 0.15 13.15
N LYS A 97 9.98 0.85 13.81
CA LYS A 97 9.96 2.30 13.98
C LYS A 97 10.44 2.98 12.69
N PRO A 98 9.65 3.90 12.10
CA PRO A 98 10.12 4.71 10.99
C PRO A 98 11.11 5.79 11.48
N MET A 99 12.11 6.08 10.65
CA MET A 99 12.96 7.26 10.84
C MET A 99 12.29 8.54 10.35
N THR A 100 11.50 8.42 9.26
CA THR A 100 10.80 9.56 8.70
C THR A 100 9.33 9.22 8.43
N ILE A 101 8.42 10.06 8.92
CA ILE A 101 6.99 10.02 8.60
C ILE A 101 6.65 11.23 7.75
N CYS A 102 5.99 10.99 6.61
CA CYS A 102 5.47 12.03 5.73
C CYS A 102 3.94 12.02 5.77
N SER A 103 3.31 13.16 6.01
CA SER A 103 1.84 13.28 6.04
C SER A 103 1.34 14.56 5.39
N VAL A 104 0.05 14.58 5.08
CA VAL A 104 -0.66 15.81 4.77
C VAL A 104 -0.78 16.68 6.02
N ASN A 105 -1.03 17.97 5.85
CA ASN A 105 -1.10 18.95 6.91
C ASN A 105 -2.45 18.88 7.68
N GLY A 106 -2.72 17.76 8.35
CA GLY A 106 -3.91 17.53 9.17
C GLY A 106 -3.65 17.86 10.64
N THR A 107 -4.62 18.45 11.34
CA THR A 107 -4.49 18.86 12.76
C THR A 107 -4.15 17.69 13.69
N ASN A 108 -4.68 16.50 13.45
CA ASN A 108 -4.38 15.28 14.19
C ASN A 108 -2.96 14.78 13.96
N PHE A 109 -2.41 14.95 12.76
CA PHE A 109 -1.01 14.62 12.46
C PHE A 109 -0.05 15.63 13.08
N GLN A 110 -0.41 16.92 13.07
CA GLN A 110 0.35 17.97 13.75
C GLN A 110 0.36 17.73 15.27
N GLY A 111 -0.78 17.41 15.86
CA GLY A 111 -0.87 17.06 17.29
C GLY A 111 0.02 15.87 17.63
N ALA A 112 0.01 14.81 16.85
CA ALA A 112 0.85 13.62 17.05
C ALA A 112 2.34 13.93 16.94
N ALA A 113 2.73 14.73 15.93
CA ALA A 113 4.12 15.15 15.77
C ALA A 113 4.61 15.97 16.96
N ASN A 114 3.81 16.93 17.43
CA ASN A 114 4.13 17.76 18.60
C ASN A 114 4.25 16.92 19.88
N GLU A 115 3.36 15.96 20.09
CA GLU A 115 3.38 15.08 21.26
C GLU A 115 4.62 14.17 21.27
N LEU A 116 4.97 13.58 20.12
CA LEU A 116 6.21 12.81 19.98
C LEU A 116 7.44 13.69 20.24
N HIS A 117 7.48 14.88 19.67
CA HIS A 117 8.59 15.82 19.91
C HIS A 117 8.70 16.22 21.39
N ALA A 118 7.58 16.46 22.06
CA ALA A 118 7.57 16.75 23.50
C ALA A 118 8.11 15.57 24.33
N ILE A 119 7.74 14.33 23.99
CA ILE A 119 8.26 13.11 24.64
C ILE A 119 9.77 13.01 24.45
N TYR A 120 10.28 13.21 23.22
CA TYR A 120 11.73 13.19 22.97
C TYR A 120 12.47 14.29 23.73
N LYS A 121 11.92 15.51 23.78
CA LYS A 121 12.50 16.63 24.57
C LYS A 121 12.52 16.30 26.05
N MET A 122 11.48 15.68 26.61
CA MET A 122 11.47 15.22 27.99
C MET A 122 12.56 14.18 28.29
N LEU A 123 12.74 13.21 27.39
CA LEU A 123 13.77 12.17 27.52
C LEU A 123 15.17 12.74 27.46
N GLN A 124 15.41 13.77 26.67
CA GLN A 124 16.70 14.49 26.61
C GLN A 124 17.01 15.29 27.88
N CYS A 125 15.99 15.78 28.57
CA CYS A 125 16.18 16.55 29.81
C CYS A 125 16.49 15.70 31.07
N THR A 126 16.32 14.39 31.02
CA THR A 126 16.51 13.49 32.18
C THR A 126 17.97 13.03 32.25
N SER A 127 18.80 13.73 33.01
CA SER A 127 20.27 13.70 32.99
C SER A 127 20.95 12.49 33.66
N GLN A 128 20.38 11.31 33.76
CA GLN A 128 20.99 10.23 34.51
C GLN A 128 21.52 9.01 33.79
N ILE A 129 21.38 8.89 32.43
CA ILE A 129 21.94 7.76 31.69
C ILE A 129 22.46 8.23 30.34
N ALA A 130 23.67 8.78 30.27
CA ALA A 130 24.29 9.32 29.07
C ALA A 130 24.30 8.31 27.86
N THR A 131 24.58 7.05 28.12
CA THR A 131 24.68 6.00 27.06
C THR A 131 23.32 5.61 26.45
N VAL A 132 22.23 5.66 27.23
CA VAL A 132 20.87 5.42 26.74
C VAL A 132 20.32 6.67 26.07
N GLN A 133 20.74 7.84 26.50
CA GLN A 133 20.36 9.12 25.90
C GLN A 133 20.94 9.31 24.49
N ASP A 134 22.20 8.94 24.26
CA ASP A 134 22.83 9.01 22.93
C ASP A 134 22.14 8.06 21.95
N PHE A 135 21.74 6.86 22.39
CA PHE A 135 20.99 5.91 21.57
C PHE A 135 19.58 6.40 21.25
N LEU A 136 18.86 6.98 22.21
CA LEU A 136 17.50 7.51 22.00
C LEU A 136 17.51 8.82 21.21
N ALA A 137 18.52 9.66 21.37
CA ALA A 137 18.66 10.92 20.61
C ALA A 137 18.98 10.67 19.13
N THR A 138 19.76 9.62 18.80
CA THR A 138 20.07 9.22 17.42
C THR A 138 18.87 8.61 16.70
N GLU A 139 17.80 8.25 17.40
CA GLU A 139 16.63 7.57 16.85
C GLU A 139 15.36 8.43 16.80
N GLU A 140 15.47 9.75 16.75
CA GLU A 140 14.30 10.63 16.59
C GLU A 140 13.58 10.33 15.28
N CYS A 141 12.24 10.12 15.37
CA CYS A 141 11.39 10.01 14.19
C CYS A 141 11.12 11.41 13.64
N GLU A 142 11.71 11.73 12.51
CA GLU A 142 11.49 13.01 11.82
C GLU A 142 10.10 13.03 11.18
N TRP A 143 9.31 14.06 11.48
CA TRP A 143 8.00 14.25 10.84
C TRP A 143 8.04 15.36 9.81
N LYS A 144 7.70 14.99 8.55
CA LYS A 144 7.68 15.91 7.41
C LYS A 144 6.26 16.12 6.93
N PHE A 145 5.82 17.37 6.90
CA PHE A 145 4.52 17.74 6.34
C PHE A 145 4.66 18.12 4.86
N ILE A 146 3.72 17.64 4.05
CA ILE A 146 3.65 18.06 2.64
C ILE A 146 3.14 19.49 2.59
N PRO A 147 3.78 20.40 1.83
CA PRO A 147 3.32 21.77 1.67
C PRO A 147 1.87 21.78 1.15
N PRO A 148 1.00 22.69 1.64
CA PRO A 148 -0.31 22.92 1.07
C PRO A 148 -0.18 23.19 -0.44
N HIS A 149 -1.04 22.57 -1.26
CA HIS A 149 -1.03 22.70 -2.73
C HIS A 149 0.20 22.13 -3.45
N GLY A 150 1.02 21.30 -2.80
CA GLY A 150 2.18 20.64 -3.42
C GLY A 150 1.95 19.16 -3.75
N PRO A 151 0.97 18.76 -4.63
CA PRO A 151 0.70 17.36 -4.93
C PRO A 151 1.87 16.61 -5.57
N HIS A 152 2.85 17.34 -6.09
CA HIS A 152 4.04 16.74 -6.72
C HIS A 152 5.02 16.11 -5.72
N PHE A 153 4.94 16.48 -4.45
CA PHE A 153 5.83 15.96 -3.40
C PHE A 153 5.44 14.55 -2.93
N GLY A 154 4.18 14.16 -3.11
CA GLY A 154 3.62 12.87 -2.71
C GLY A 154 3.34 11.89 -3.86
N GLY A 155 3.57 12.24 -5.11
CA GLY A 155 3.00 11.63 -6.31
C GLY A 155 3.06 10.09 -6.43
N LEU A 156 3.99 9.40 -5.77
CA LEU A 156 4.05 7.93 -5.82
C LEU A 156 3.20 7.24 -4.75
N TRP A 157 3.20 7.74 -3.52
CA TRP A 157 2.40 7.16 -2.46
C TRP A 157 0.95 7.66 -2.52
N GLU A 158 0.73 8.92 -2.94
CA GLU A 158 -0.61 9.47 -3.13
C GLU A 158 -1.41 8.72 -4.20
N ALA A 159 -0.79 8.35 -5.31
CA ALA A 159 -1.46 7.55 -6.34
C ALA A 159 -1.90 6.18 -5.81
N ALA A 160 -1.04 5.49 -5.05
CA ALA A 160 -1.36 4.22 -4.42
C ALA A 160 -2.47 4.36 -3.37
N VAL A 161 -2.39 5.39 -2.51
CA VAL A 161 -3.41 5.70 -1.50
C VAL A 161 -4.73 6.08 -2.16
N LYS A 162 -4.70 6.90 -3.22
CA LYS A 162 -5.91 7.29 -3.97
C LYS A 162 -6.60 6.09 -4.60
N SER A 163 -5.84 5.19 -5.23
CA SER A 163 -6.38 3.95 -5.80
C SER A 163 -6.98 3.07 -4.71
N MET A 164 -6.26 2.87 -3.60
CA MET A 164 -6.76 2.11 -2.46
C MET A 164 -8.04 2.70 -1.87
N LYS A 165 -8.09 4.02 -1.61
CA LYS A 165 -9.29 4.73 -1.11
C LYS A 165 -10.49 4.52 -2.05
N TYR A 166 -10.26 4.60 -3.36
CA TYR A 166 -11.30 4.41 -4.38
C TYR A 166 -11.89 2.98 -4.31
N HIS A 167 -11.03 1.96 -4.27
CA HIS A 167 -11.48 0.56 -4.22
C HIS A 167 -12.11 0.21 -2.87
N LEU A 168 -11.53 0.66 -1.76
CA LEU A 168 -12.10 0.48 -0.41
C LEU A 168 -13.51 1.06 -0.30
N ARG A 169 -13.70 2.30 -0.74
CA ARG A 169 -15.03 2.95 -0.69
C ARG A 169 -16.07 2.17 -1.48
N ARG A 170 -15.70 1.62 -2.64
CA ARG A 170 -16.59 0.82 -3.47
C ARG A 170 -16.87 -0.56 -2.91
N THR A 171 -15.92 -1.15 -2.21
CA THR A 171 -16.05 -2.47 -1.60
C THR A 171 -16.87 -2.42 -0.33
N LEU A 172 -16.55 -1.49 0.56
CA LEU A 172 -17.26 -1.33 1.82
C LEU A 172 -18.70 -0.81 1.61
N GLY A 173 -18.92 0.05 0.60
CA GLY A 173 -20.25 0.58 0.27
C GLY A 173 -20.97 1.17 1.46
N SER A 174 -22.23 0.82 1.60
CA SER A 174 -23.11 1.22 2.74
C SER A 174 -23.16 0.16 3.86
N GLN A 175 -22.40 -0.93 3.75
CA GLN A 175 -22.43 -1.98 4.76
C GLN A 175 -21.76 -1.52 6.05
N VAL A 176 -22.37 -1.88 7.17
CA VAL A 176 -21.90 -1.51 8.51
C VAL A 176 -21.22 -2.74 9.12
N ALA A 177 -19.89 -2.70 9.22
CA ALA A 177 -19.07 -3.73 9.83
C ALA A 177 -18.88 -3.47 11.33
N THR A 178 -18.65 -4.50 12.13
CA THR A 178 -18.07 -4.33 13.46
C THR A 178 -16.59 -3.97 13.33
N TYR A 179 -16.01 -3.49 14.42
CA TYR A 179 -14.57 -3.16 14.45
C TYR A 179 -13.69 -4.37 14.06
N GLU A 180 -13.98 -5.53 14.64
CA GLU A 180 -13.24 -6.77 14.39
C GLU A 180 -13.36 -7.24 12.93
N GLU A 181 -14.57 -7.22 12.39
CA GLU A 181 -14.84 -7.56 11.00
C GLU A 181 -14.08 -6.65 10.03
N LEU A 182 -14.07 -5.34 10.31
CA LEU A 182 -13.32 -4.41 9.48
C LEU A 182 -11.81 -4.64 9.60
N CYS A 183 -11.29 -4.90 10.79
CA CYS A 183 -9.87 -5.21 10.98
C CYS A 183 -9.46 -6.46 10.17
N THR A 184 -10.28 -7.52 10.19
CA THR A 184 -10.03 -8.74 9.43
C THR A 184 -10.02 -8.46 7.92
N LEU A 185 -11.06 -7.79 7.42
CA LEU A 185 -11.15 -7.44 6.00
C LEU A 185 -9.97 -6.56 5.55
N LEU A 186 -9.56 -5.59 6.36
CA LEU A 186 -8.43 -4.73 6.03
C LEU A 186 -7.10 -5.48 6.05
N ALA A 187 -6.90 -6.44 6.95
CA ALA A 187 -5.70 -7.26 6.94
C ALA A 187 -5.60 -8.11 5.66
N GLU A 188 -6.71 -8.68 5.18
CA GLU A 188 -6.76 -9.43 3.94
C GLU A 188 -6.60 -8.52 2.70
N ILE A 189 -7.19 -7.32 2.70
CA ILE A 189 -6.96 -6.31 1.65
C ILE A 189 -5.49 -5.86 1.64
N GLU A 190 -4.89 -5.66 2.80
CA GLU A 190 -3.45 -5.36 2.93
C GLU A 190 -2.60 -6.46 2.28
N ALA A 191 -2.93 -7.73 2.53
CA ALA A 191 -2.27 -8.85 1.89
C ALA A 191 -2.43 -8.82 0.36
N CYS A 192 -3.63 -8.52 -0.15
CA CYS A 192 -3.87 -8.34 -1.59
C CYS A 192 -2.96 -7.24 -2.17
N LEU A 193 -2.90 -6.08 -1.53
CA LEU A 193 -2.09 -4.95 -1.97
C LEU A 193 -0.59 -5.28 -1.98
N ASN A 194 -0.13 -6.00 -0.96
CA ASN A 194 1.27 -6.37 -0.79
C ASN A 194 1.69 -7.60 -1.60
N SER A 195 0.75 -8.35 -2.18
CA SER A 195 1.04 -9.47 -3.08
C SER A 195 1.41 -9.04 -4.51
N ARG A 196 1.16 -7.77 -4.88
CA ARG A 196 1.33 -7.32 -6.28
C ARG A 196 2.75 -7.48 -6.80
N PRO A 197 2.95 -8.04 -7.99
CA PRO A 197 4.25 -8.17 -8.62
C PRO A 197 4.85 -6.79 -8.97
N LEU A 198 6.07 -6.52 -8.55
CA LEU A 198 6.80 -5.29 -8.82
C LEU A 198 7.74 -5.43 -10.02
N CYS A 199 8.53 -6.51 -10.03
CA CYS A 199 9.48 -6.83 -11.09
C CYS A 199 9.71 -8.35 -11.16
N ALA A 200 10.28 -8.82 -12.25
CA ALA A 200 10.75 -10.19 -12.39
C ALA A 200 11.93 -10.45 -11.43
N LEU A 201 11.86 -11.54 -10.68
CA LEU A 201 12.92 -11.96 -9.76
C LEU A 201 13.87 -12.99 -10.40
N SER A 202 13.35 -13.79 -11.32
CA SER A 202 14.12 -14.83 -12.04
C SER A 202 13.92 -14.68 -13.53
N ASP A 203 15.01 -14.83 -14.28
CA ASP A 203 15.00 -14.93 -15.75
C ASP A 203 14.77 -16.37 -16.23
N ASP A 204 14.60 -17.33 -15.29
CA ASP A 204 14.35 -18.73 -15.62
C ASP A 204 12.93 -18.93 -16.18
N PRO A 205 12.77 -19.29 -17.46
CA PRO A 205 11.48 -19.51 -18.07
C PRO A 205 10.70 -20.72 -17.48
N PHE A 206 11.37 -21.58 -16.72
CA PHE A 206 10.75 -22.74 -16.07
C PHE A 206 10.26 -22.44 -14.65
N ASN A 207 10.82 -21.39 -14.01
CA ASN A 207 10.42 -20.96 -12.68
C ASN A 207 10.16 -19.44 -12.65
N PRO A 208 9.04 -18.99 -13.25
CA PRO A 208 8.71 -17.59 -13.36
C PRO A 208 8.32 -17.00 -11.99
N THR A 209 9.30 -16.40 -11.29
CA THR A 209 9.09 -15.76 -9.99
C THR A 209 9.14 -14.24 -10.11
N TYR A 210 8.39 -13.57 -9.25
CA TYR A 210 8.33 -12.11 -9.20
C TYR A 210 8.58 -11.61 -7.78
N LEU A 211 9.10 -10.40 -7.67
CA LEU A 211 9.24 -9.68 -6.41
C LEU A 211 7.94 -8.93 -6.11
N SER A 212 7.49 -8.99 -4.88
CA SER A 212 6.34 -8.21 -4.37
C SER A 212 6.69 -7.50 -3.07
N PRO A 213 5.92 -6.49 -2.63
CA PRO A 213 6.07 -5.89 -1.31
C PRO A 213 6.05 -6.91 -0.17
N GLY A 214 5.26 -7.99 -0.32
CA GLY A 214 5.18 -9.06 0.66
C GLY A 214 6.52 -9.74 0.94
N HIS A 215 7.38 -9.89 -0.07
CA HIS A 215 8.72 -10.49 0.12
C HIS A 215 9.57 -9.67 1.10
N PHE A 216 9.46 -8.35 1.10
CA PHE A 216 10.17 -7.49 2.04
C PHE A 216 9.59 -7.53 3.46
N LEU A 217 8.34 -7.97 3.62
CA LEU A 217 7.65 -8.02 4.90
C LEU A 217 7.81 -9.37 5.62
N VAL A 218 7.70 -10.47 4.86
CA VAL A 218 7.66 -11.83 5.40
C VAL A 218 8.66 -12.79 4.74
N GLY A 219 9.51 -12.30 3.83
CA GLY A 219 10.53 -13.09 3.15
C GLY A 219 10.03 -14.02 2.02
N GLN A 220 8.72 -14.06 1.78
CA GLN A 220 8.08 -14.95 0.79
C GLN A 220 6.82 -14.32 0.20
N PRO A 221 6.25 -14.89 -0.88
CA PRO A 221 4.96 -14.47 -1.41
C PRO A 221 3.86 -14.61 -0.34
N LEU A 222 2.98 -13.61 -0.27
CA LEU A 222 1.81 -13.68 0.60
C LEU A 222 0.80 -14.68 0.01
N THR A 223 0.26 -15.52 0.87
CA THR A 223 -0.75 -16.53 0.53
C THR A 223 -2.03 -16.29 1.33
N GLN A 224 -3.14 -16.85 0.87
CA GLN A 224 -4.43 -16.76 1.52
C GLN A 224 -5.03 -18.16 1.69
N LEU A 225 -5.87 -18.33 2.71
CA LEU A 225 -6.67 -19.54 2.86
C LEU A 225 -7.63 -19.70 1.66
N PRO A 226 -7.79 -20.91 1.12
CA PRO A 226 -8.77 -21.16 0.07
C PRO A 226 -10.18 -20.78 0.54
N ALA A 227 -10.92 -20.08 -0.30
CA ALA A 227 -12.31 -19.71 -0.05
C ALA A 227 -13.17 -20.08 -1.27
N ALA A 228 -14.44 -20.40 -1.00
CA ALA A 228 -15.42 -20.59 -2.07
C ALA A 228 -15.64 -19.25 -2.81
N ASP A 229 -16.01 -19.32 -4.07
CA ASP A 229 -16.37 -18.14 -4.86
C ASP A 229 -17.81 -17.71 -4.53
N PHE A 230 -17.94 -16.47 -4.05
CA PHE A 230 -19.22 -15.84 -3.71
C PHE A 230 -19.53 -14.64 -4.58
N THR A 231 -18.73 -14.36 -5.61
CA THR A 231 -18.85 -13.13 -6.42
C THR A 231 -20.21 -12.94 -7.04
N ASP A 232 -20.85 -14.02 -7.52
CA ASP A 232 -22.15 -14.00 -8.17
C ASP A 232 -23.33 -14.30 -7.24
N VAL A 233 -23.06 -14.51 -5.94
CA VAL A 233 -24.11 -14.83 -4.97
C VAL A 233 -24.75 -13.53 -4.45
N LYS A 234 -26.09 -13.48 -4.43
CA LYS A 234 -26.82 -12.32 -3.88
C LYS A 234 -26.53 -12.16 -2.38
N CYS A 235 -26.24 -10.94 -1.94
CA CYS A 235 -25.87 -10.64 -0.54
C CYS A 235 -26.88 -11.13 0.50
N ASN A 236 -28.19 -11.17 0.15
CA ASN A 236 -29.24 -11.63 1.05
C ASN A 236 -29.23 -13.15 1.32
N ARG A 237 -28.46 -13.93 0.55
CA ARG A 237 -28.28 -15.37 0.71
C ARG A 237 -26.98 -15.75 1.42
N LEU A 238 -26.14 -14.76 1.71
CA LEU A 238 -24.85 -14.96 2.35
C LEU A 238 -24.96 -14.82 3.86
N SER A 239 -24.23 -15.67 4.57
CA SER A 239 -23.94 -15.41 5.98
C SER A 239 -23.05 -14.17 6.11
N ARG A 240 -22.96 -13.64 7.31
CA ARG A 240 -22.11 -12.46 7.58
C ARG A 240 -20.66 -12.72 7.20
N TRP A 241 -20.11 -13.87 7.54
CA TRP A 241 -18.77 -14.30 7.17
C TRP A 241 -18.58 -14.41 5.65
N GLN A 242 -19.52 -15.01 4.94
CA GLN A 242 -19.49 -15.13 3.49
C GLN A 242 -19.58 -13.75 2.79
N THR A 243 -20.28 -12.80 3.40
CA THR A 243 -20.33 -11.41 2.91
C THR A 243 -18.95 -10.76 2.91
N TYR A 244 -18.13 -11.01 3.94
CA TYR A 244 -16.73 -10.51 3.95
C TYR A 244 -15.90 -11.15 2.87
N GLN A 245 -15.99 -12.46 2.71
CA GLN A 245 -15.28 -13.16 1.65
C GLN A 245 -15.69 -12.62 0.28
N GLN A 246 -16.97 -12.37 0.05
CA GLN A 246 -17.44 -11.72 -1.16
C GLN A 246 -16.86 -10.30 -1.33
N GLN A 247 -16.81 -9.51 -0.28
CA GLN A 247 -16.24 -8.16 -0.32
C GLN A 247 -14.75 -8.20 -0.70
N LEU A 248 -13.98 -9.12 -0.11
CA LEU A 248 -12.58 -9.30 -0.44
C LEU A 248 -12.39 -9.71 -1.91
N GLN A 249 -13.20 -10.67 -2.39
CA GLN A 249 -13.17 -11.13 -3.79
C GLN A 249 -13.52 -9.99 -4.76
N GLN A 250 -14.53 -9.20 -4.45
CA GLN A 250 -14.90 -8.01 -5.24
C GLN A 250 -13.81 -6.92 -5.21
N PHE A 251 -13.14 -6.73 -4.06
CA PHE A 251 -11.99 -5.85 -3.98
C PHE A 251 -10.88 -6.34 -4.89
N TRP A 252 -10.51 -7.61 -4.77
CA TRP A 252 -9.47 -8.24 -5.57
C TRP A 252 -9.72 -8.09 -7.08
N GLN A 253 -10.89 -8.48 -7.57
CA GLN A 253 -11.24 -8.40 -8.99
C GLN A 253 -11.09 -6.99 -9.55
N ARG A 254 -11.62 -6.00 -8.83
CA ARG A 254 -11.56 -4.59 -9.28
C ARG A 254 -10.15 -4.03 -9.21
N TRP A 255 -9.48 -4.27 -8.07
CA TRP A 255 -8.17 -3.70 -7.84
C TRP A 255 -7.09 -4.36 -8.69
N SER A 256 -7.05 -5.70 -8.79
CA SER A 256 -6.08 -6.42 -9.61
C SER A 256 -6.22 -6.09 -11.10
N SER A 257 -7.45 -5.99 -11.61
CA SER A 257 -7.71 -5.55 -12.98
C SER A 257 -7.19 -4.13 -13.24
N ASN A 258 -7.42 -3.20 -12.30
CA ASN A 258 -6.92 -1.83 -12.39
C ASN A 258 -5.38 -1.78 -12.31
N TYR A 259 -4.78 -2.59 -11.44
CA TYR A 259 -3.34 -2.72 -11.33
C TYR A 259 -2.71 -3.24 -12.63
N LEU A 260 -3.23 -4.33 -13.19
CA LEU A 260 -2.77 -4.88 -14.47
C LEU A 260 -2.93 -3.86 -15.60
N GLN A 261 -4.02 -3.11 -15.62
CA GLN A 261 -4.22 -2.04 -16.60
C GLN A 261 -3.19 -0.92 -16.45
N SER A 262 -2.77 -0.59 -15.23
CA SER A 262 -1.73 0.42 -14.99
C SER A 262 -0.33 -0.03 -15.42
N LEU A 263 -0.08 -1.33 -15.45
CA LEU A 263 1.18 -1.93 -15.96
C LEU A 263 1.22 -2.01 -17.49
N GLN A 264 0.06 -1.99 -18.16
CA GLN A 264 0.03 -1.98 -19.62
C GLN A 264 0.62 -0.68 -20.14
N GLN A 265 1.57 -0.78 -21.04
CA GLN A 265 2.11 0.39 -21.74
C GLN A 265 1.01 0.97 -22.64
N HIS A 266 0.53 2.14 -22.28
CA HIS A 266 -0.37 2.89 -23.18
C HIS A 266 0.47 3.47 -24.32
N HIS A 267 0.30 2.94 -25.53
CA HIS A 267 0.85 3.55 -26.72
C HIS A 267 0.30 4.97 -26.85
N ARG A 268 1.12 5.95 -26.55
CA ARG A 268 0.82 7.33 -26.99
C ARG A 268 1.04 7.35 -28.50
N TRP A 269 0.09 7.88 -29.22
CA TRP A 269 0.09 7.99 -30.70
C TRP A 269 1.38 8.57 -31.31
N GLN A 270 2.24 9.18 -30.51
CA GLN A 270 3.45 9.88 -30.91
C GLN A 270 4.77 9.14 -30.58
N ARG A 271 4.75 7.97 -29.96
CA ARG A 271 5.95 7.20 -29.65
C ARG A 271 5.75 5.72 -29.95
N THR A 272 6.59 5.19 -30.83
CA THR A 272 6.75 3.75 -31.03
C THR A 272 7.34 3.14 -29.75
N SER A 273 6.56 2.32 -29.05
CA SER A 273 7.10 1.51 -27.97
C SER A 273 7.89 0.34 -28.55
N PRO A 274 9.00 -0.09 -27.93
CA PRO A 274 9.75 -1.25 -28.39
C PRO A 274 8.85 -2.49 -28.36
N ASN A 275 9.03 -3.37 -29.35
CA ASN A 275 8.33 -4.64 -29.38
C ASN A 275 8.72 -5.51 -28.19
N LEU A 276 7.77 -6.32 -27.71
CA LEU A 276 8.04 -7.34 -26.69
C LEU A 276 9.07 -8.34 -27.22
N GLN A 277 9.89 -8.88 -26.32
CA GLN A 277 10.93 -9.85 -26.64
C GLN A 277 10.64 -11.20 -25.99
N SER A 278 11.18 -12.26 -26.58
CA SER A 278 11.22 -13.58 -25.97
C SER A 278 12.02 -13.54 -24.65
N GLY A 279 11.62 -14.33 -23.65
CA GLY A 279 12.20 -14.36 -22.32
C GLY A 279 11.61 -13.36 -21.32
N TYR A 280 10.68 -12.49 -21.73
CA TYR A 280 10.03 -11.58 -20.79
C TYR A 280 9.01 -12.32 -19.91
N LEU A 281 9.10 -12.08 -18.59
CA LEU A 281 8.08 -12.46 -17.63
C LEU A 281 6.90 -11.51 -17.75
N VAL A 282 5.70 -12.06 -17.91
CA VAL A 282 4.47 -11.31 -18.06
C VAL A 282 3.41 -11.81 -17.09
N LEU A 283 2.52 -10.90 -16.67
CA LEU A 283 1.29 -11.24 -15.98
C LEU A 283 0.17 -11.42 -16.99
N LEU A 284 -0.65 -12.44 -16.78
CA LEU A 284 -1.84 -12.70 -17.61
C LEU A 284 -3.04 -11.95 -17.02
N ARG A 285 -3.76 -11.25 -17.89
CA ARG A 285 -5.04 -10.67 -17.55
C ARG A 285 -6.14 -11.70 -17.85
N GLU A 286 -6.55 -12.41 -16.82
CA GLU A 286 -7.69 -13.32 -16.85
C GLU A 286 -8.73 -12.89 -15.82
N ASP A 287 -10.00 -13.06 -16.18
CA ASP A 287 -11.11 -12.79 -15.27
C ASP A 287 -11.24 -13.96 -14.27
N ASN A 288 -11.79 -13.71 -13.09
CA ASN A 288 -12.06 -14.71 -12.05
C ASN A 288 -10.83 -15.44 -11.46
N THR A 289 -9.73 -14.73 -11.29
CA THR A 289 -8.58 -15.26 -10.53
C THR A 289 -8.86 -15.20 -9.03
N ALA A 290 -8.43 -16.24 -8.29
CA ALA A 290 -8.47 -16.24 -6.82
C ALA A 290 -7.65 -15.10 -6.24
N SER A 291 -8.05 -14.58 -5.07
CA SER A 291 -7.31 -13.50 -4.40
C SER A 291 -5.86 -13.90 -4.15
N LEU A 292 -4.94 -12.94 -4.26
CA LEU A 292 -3.49 -13.10 -4.16
C LEU A 292 -2.84 -13.99 -5.25
N HIS A 293 -3.62 -14.52 -6.19
CA HIS A 293 -3.11 -15.40 -7.23
C HIS A 293 -2.85 -14.61 -8.52
N TRP A 294 -1.59 -14.31 -8.80
CA TRP A 294 -1.13 -13.66 -10.02
C TRP A 294 -0.70 -14.70 -11.03
N LEU A 295 -1.39 -14.73 -12.17
CA LEU A 295 -1.03 -15.66 -13.27
C LEU A 295 0.19 -15.13 -13.99
N THR A 296 1.28 -15.88 -13.96
CA THR A 296 2.54 -15.57 -14.62
C THR A 296 2.76 -16.43 -15.84
N ALA A 297 3.45 -15.90 -16.84
CA ALA A 297 3.90 -16.63 -18.03
C ALA A 297 5.20 -16.03 -18.54
N VAL A 298 5.94 -16.79 -19.32
CA VAL A 298 7.14 -16.33 -20.03
C VAL A 298 6.85 -16.33 -21.54
N ILE A 299 7.25 -15.25 -22.22
CA ILE A 299 7.15 -15.16 -23.68
C ILE A 299 8.21 -16.10 -24.28
N THR A 300 7.78 -17.12 -25.03
CA THR A 300 8.68 -18.03 -25.76
C THR A 300 8.91 -17.54 -27.18
N ASP A 301 7.86 -17.10 -27.87
CA ASP A 301 7.93 -16.64 -29.25
C ASP A 301 7.10 -15.39 -29.47
N ILE A 302 7.51 -14.58 -30.43
CA ILE A 302 6.83 -13.36 -30.85
C ILE A 302 6.35 -13.52 -32.31
N HIS A 303 5.15 -13.00 -32.63
CA HIS A 303 4.56 -13.08 -33.96
C HIS A 303 4.38 -11.66 -34.52
N PRO A 304 5.39 -11.10 -35.22
CA PRO A 304 5.26 -9.78 -35.85
C PRO A 304 4.27 -9.83 -37.02
N GLY A 305 3.47 -8.77 -37.16
CA GLY A 305 2.63 -8.55 -38.33
C GLY A 305 3.45 -8.16 -39.59
N LYS A 306 2.81 -7.95 -40.70
CA LYS A 306 3.43 -7.45 -41.97
C LYS A 306 4.08 -6.07 -41.77
N ASP A 307 3.63 -5.32 -40.80
CA ASP A 307 4.12 -3.99 -40.40
C ASP A 307 5.25 -4.03 -39.37
N GLY A 308 5.76 -5.24 -39.05
CA GLY A 308 6.80 -5.42 -38.03
C GLY A 308 6.34 -5.27 -36.58
N ILE A 309 5.06 -4.96 -36.33
CA ILE A 309 4.53 -4.78 -34.98
C ILE A 309 4.06 -6.11 -34.40
N VAL A 310 4.52 -6.44 -33.20
CA VAL A 310 4.11 -7.63 -32.47
C VAL A 310 2.75 -7.41 -31.80
N ARG A 311 1.75 -8.19 -32.18
CA ARG A 311 0.38 -8.14 -31.60
C ARG A 311 -0.01 -9.44 -30.92
N VAL A 312 0.70 -10.53 -31.22
CA VAL A 312 0.45 -11.87 -30.69
C VAL A 312 1.78 -12.45 -30.25
N VAL A 313 1.76 -13.13 -29.12
CA VAL A 313 2.91 -13.83 -28.55
C VAL A 313 2.54 -15.25 -28.16
N THR A 314 3.50 -16.15 -28.16
CA THR A 314 3.39 -17.47 -27.56
C THR A 314 3.92 -17.41 -26.14
N LEU A 315 3.14 -17.91 -25.19
CA LEU A 315 3.40 -17.86 -23.76
C LEU A 315 3.54 -19.27 -23.21
N ARG A 316 4.52 -19.46 -22.35
CA ARG A 316 4.68 -20.68 -21.55
C ARG A 316 4.14 -20.41 -20.14
N THR A 317 3.25 -21.27 -19.69
CA THR A 317 2.71 -21.31 -18.32
C THR A 317 2.92 -22.69 -17.72
N PRO A 318 2.74 -22.88 -16.38
CA PRO A 318 2.74 -24.22 -15.78
C PRO A 318 1.70 -25.19 -16.38
N LYS A 319 0.63 -24.64 -16.96
CA LYS A 319 -0.46 -25.44 -17.60
C LYS A 319 -0.20 -25.75 -19.08
N GLY A 320 0.90 -25.29 -19.67
CA GLY A 320 1.23 -25.48 -21.06
C GLY A 320 1.53 -24.20 -21.83
N THR A 321 1.57 -24.32 -23.15
CA THR A 321 1.89 -23.22 -24.07
C THR A 321 0.65 -22.69 -24.75
N PHE A 322 0.46 -21.37 -24.76
CA PHE A 322 -0.73 -20.70 -25.30
C PHE A 322 -0.36 -19.48 -26.14
N LYS A 323 -1.13 -19.20 -27.19
CA LYS A 323 -1.04 -17.93 -27.92
C LYS A 323 -1.98 -16.90 -27.31
N ARG A 324 -1.49 -15.67 -27.09
CA ARG A 324 -2.28 -14.55 -26.54
C ARG A 324 -1.97 -13.25 -27.25
N SER A 325 -2.98 -12.38 -27.31
CA SER A 325 -2.79 -10.98 -27.73
C SER A 325 -2.02 -10.21 -26.64
N ILE A 326 -1.17 -9.28 -27.08
CA ILE A 326 -0.43 -8.37 -26.18
C ILE A 326 -1.36 -7.54 -25.28
N THR A 327 -2.61 -7.31 -25.66
CA THR A 327 -3.62 -6.61 -24.86
C THR A 327 -4.07 -7.38 -23.61
N LYS A 328 -3.79 -8.69 -23.56
CA LYS A 328 -4.13 -9.58 -22.44
C LYS A 328 -2.92 -9.92 -21.55
N ILE A 329 -1.79 -9.28 -21.78
CA ILE A 329 -0.56 -9.48 -21.01
C ILE A 329 0.00 -8.15 -20.52
N CYS A 330 0.70 -8.21 -19.38
CA CYS A 330 1.38 -7.07 -18.78
C CYS A 330 2.84 -7.47 -18.51
N PRO A 331 3.81 -6.93 -19.24
CA PRO A 331 5.21 -7.21 -19.01
C PRO A 331 5.65 -6.67 -17.64
N LEU A 332 6.43 -7.46 -16.91
CA LEU A 332 7.05 -7.01 -15.68
C LEU A 332 8.44 -6.42 -16.00
N PRO A 333 8.80 -5.28 -15.37
CA PRO A 333 10.16 -4.77 -15.48
C PRO A 333 11.16 -5.79 -14.92
N ARG A 334 12.35 -5.84 -15.51
CA ARG A 334 13.47 -6.62 -14.96
C ARG A 334 14.13 -5.86 -13.82
N ALA A 335 14.80 -6.57 -12.91
CA ALA A 335 15.51 -5.97 -11.78
C ALA A 335 16.59 -4.96 -12.24
N ASN A 336 17.13 -5.10 -13.44
CA ASN A 336 18.14 -4.21 -14.06
C ASN A 336 17.53 -2.95 -14.70
N GLY A 337 16.24 -2.70 -14.55
CA GLY A 337 15.59 -1.48 -15.07
C GLY A 337 15.31 -1.49 -16.57
N GLU A 338 15.56 -2.59 -17.28
CA GLU A 338 15.20 -2.76 -18.68
C GLU A 338 13.77 -3.29 -18.81
N LEU A 339 12.95 -2.54 -19.55
CA LEU A 339 11.68 -2.99 -20.16
C LEU A 339 11.97 -3.39 -21.59
#